data_21eb99283c46a184f020776643dca856
#
_entry.id   21eb99283c46a184f020776643dca856
#
_cell.length_a   1.000
_cell.length_b   1.000
_cell.length_c   1.000
_cell.angle_alpha   90.00
_cell.angle_beta   90.00
_cell.angle_gamma   90.00
#
_symmetry.space_group_name_H-M   'P 1'
#
loop_
_entity.id
_entity.type
_entity.pdbx_description
1 polymer ?
#
loop_
_entity_poly.entity_id
_entity_poly.type
_entity_poly.pdbx_seq_one_letter_code
_entity_poly.pdbx_strand_id
1 'polypeptide(L)'
;MFSICNAISVLQCDKPLDYQELAELVGEYAYRGIEKSQLCKAGWAPPVSLVPSQFVYETDRFQLIRWLLVEKILPKVAIDNETNARVRKIEEDTGAPVPKKQRQQLQDETITYILSVLPESFRKEDSTYLLIDKHTHRLYIMTTSGSRCDDVCAYLRKTIARLPAQPLLVEGQVGGVLAQWVMDQTTLPEGFSITGDAVLKSLIDDSRITCKNEELDSAKIQAHLKGDDAKWPVSLVLNWNKLGSFTIACSEPQDPCFVIKSIKFNSCLLYTS
;
A
#
# COMPACT_ATOMS: atom_id res chain seq x y z
N MET A 1 5.24 -16.74 -6.07
CA MET A 1 4.93 -15.50 -6.82
C MET A 1 3.61 -14.86 -6.38
N PHE A 2 2.55 -15.60 -6.13
CA PHE A 2 1.23 -15.06 -5.77
C PHE A 2 1.08 -14.49 -4.34
N SER A 3 2.03 -14.73 -3.43
CA SER A 3 2.01 -14.12 -2.10
C SER A 3 2.37 -12.62 -2.07
N ILE A 4 2.77 -12.05 -3.20
CA ILE A 4 3.22 -10.66 -3.33
C ILE A 4 2.03 -9.72 -3.50
N CYS A 5 0.90 -10.22 -4.06
CA CYS A 5 -0.27 -9.41 -4.39
C CYS A 5 -1.40 -9.63 -3.37
N ASN A 6 -1.25 -9.05 -2.17
CA ASN A 6 -2.30 -9.08 -1.14
C ASN A 6 -3.28 -7.91 -1.25
N ALA A 7 -2.91 -6.88 -2.00
CA ALA A 7 -3.67 -5.66 -2.13
C ALA A 7 -3.27 -4.88 -3.38
N ILE A 8 -4.19 -4.14 -3.96
CA ILE A 8 -4.00 -3.37 -5.18
C ILE A 8 -4.70 -2.02 -5.06
N SER A 9 -3.95 -0.94 -5.31
CA SER A 9 -4.48 0.38 -5.66
C SER A 9 -4.39 0.56 -7.16
N VAL A 10 -5.45 1.05 -7.79
CA VAL A 10 -5.53 1.18 -9.25
C VAL A 10 -5.53 2.65 -9.64
N LEU A 11 -4.63 2.99 -10.58
CA LEU A 11 -4.55 4.31 -11.18
C LEU A 11 -4.82 4.20 -12.68
N GLN A 12 -5.48 5.19 -13.24
CA GLN A 12 -5.70 5.34 -14.69
C GLN A 12 -4.77 6.42 -15.21
N CYS A 13 -4.04 6.15 -16.28
CA CYS A 13 -3.30 7.17 -17.02
C CYS A 13 -4.21 7.79 -18.09
N ASP A 14 -4.25 9.12 -18.13
CA ASP A 14 -4.99 9.88 -19.16
C ASP A 14 -4.35 9.73 -20.55
N LYS A 15 -3.05 9.41 -20.58
CA LYS A 15 -2.26 9.17 -21.79
C LYS A 15 -1.37 7.95 -21.58
N PRO A 16 -1.05 7.21 -22.65
CA PRO A 16 -0.07 6.13 -22.57
C PRO A 16 1.26 6.66 -22.09
N LEU A 17 1.97 5.87 -21.28
CA LEU A 17 3.36 6.12 -20.94
C LEU A 17 4.25 5.72 -22.11
N ASP A 18 5.42 6.31 -22.22
CA ASP A 18 6.47 5.75 -23.05
C ASP A 18 7.08 4.55 -22.31
N TYR A 19 6.64 3.36 -22.69
CA TYR A 19 7.02 2.11 -22.00
C TYR A 19 8.47 1.72 -22.29
N GLN A 20 9.02 2.16 -23.41
CA GLN A 20 10.42 1.92 -23.77
C GLN A 20 11.34 2.84 -22.96
N GLU A 21 11.04 4.13 -22.94
CA GLU A 21 11.76 5.11 -22.12
C GLU A 21 11.72 4.70 -20.65
N LEU A 22 10.55 4.27 -20.13
CA LEU A 22 10.42 3.78 -18.76
C LEU A 22 11.36 2.61 -18.48
N ALA A 23 11.42 1.62 -19.38
CA ALA A 23 12.27 0.45 -19.20
C ALA A 23 13.78 0.81 -19.15
N GLU A 24 14.20 1.80 -19.91
CA GLU A 24 15.57 2.31 -19.89
C GLU A 24 15.86 3.07 -18.58
N LEU A 25 15.00 4.01 -18.21
CA LEU A 25 15.19 4.89 -17.05
C LEU A 25 15.08 4.16 -15.70
N VAL A 26 14.28 3.10 -15.60
CA VAL A 26 14.15 2.32 -14.36
C VAL A 26 15.50 1.80 -13.88
N GLY A 27 16.37 1.38 -14.80
CA GLY A 27 17.73 0.92 -14.48
C GLY A 27 18.65 2.05 -13.97
N GLU A 28 18.48 3.27 -14.46
CA GLU A 28 19.27 4.43 -14.02
C GLU A 28 18.93 4.83 -12.58
N TYR A 29 17.67 4.75 -12.19
CA TYR A 29 17.15 5.04 -10.85
C TYR A 29 17.11 3.80 -9.95
N ALA A 30 17.96 2.81 -10.22
CA ALA A 30 18.07 1.61 -9.42
C ALA A 30 18.54 1.90 -7.99
N TYR A 31 18.09 1.07 -7.04
CA TYR A 31 18.61 1.08 -5.67
C TYR A 31 20.10 0.68 -5.69
N ARG A 32 20.97 1.57 -5.20
CA ARG A 32 22.45 1.40 -5.18
C ARG A 32 23.02 1.35 -3.76
N GLY A 33 22.25 0.81 -2.81
CA GLY A 33 22.66 0.78 -1.41
C GLY A 33 22.30 2.04 -0.63
N ILE A 34 22.30 1.92 0.70
CA ILE A 34 22.04 3.01 1.64
C ILE A 34 23.35 3.47 2.28
N GLU A 35 23.58 4.76 2.36
CA GLU A 35 24.78 5.33 2.98
C GLU A 35 24.74 5.23 4.51
N LYS A 36 25.92 5.30 5.16
CA LYS A 36 26.01 5.18 6.63
C LYS A 36 25.20 6.25 7.35
N SER A 37 25.16 7.47 6.84
CA SER A 37 24.45 8.60 7.42
C SER A 37 22.94 8.64 7.09
N GLN A 38 22.48 7.86 6.11
CA GLN A 38 21.09 7.85 5.67
C GLN A 38 20.24 6.92 6.53
N LEU A 39 19.05 7.38 6.94
CA LEU A 39 18.06 6.58 7.65
C LEU A 39 17.27 5.66 6.70
N CYS A 40 16.89 6.19 5.55
CA CYS A 40 16.15 5.46 4.52
C CYS A 40 16.62 5.83 3.12
N LYS A 41 16.44 4.91 2.18
CA LYS A 41 16.69 5.12 0.75
C LYS A 41 15.79 4.22 -0.07
N ALA A 42 15.23 4.78 -1.13
CA ALA A 42 14.43 4.03 -2.10
C ALA A 42 15.11 3.97 -3.47
N GLY A 43 14.69 2.98 -4.26
CA GLY A 43 15.13 2.82 -5.65
C GLY A 43 14.39 1.69 -6.34
N TRP A 44 14.52 1.61 -7.66
CA TRP A 44 14.03 0.46 -8.39
C TRP A 44 14.93 -0.76 -8.16
N ALA A 45 14.32 -1.93 -8.10
CA ALA A 45 15.01 -3.20 -7.93
C ALA A 45 14.48 -4.24 -8.93
N PRO A 46 15.26 -5.27 -9.27
CA PRO A 46 14.77 -6.34 -10.13
C PRO A 46 13.50 -6.97 -9.57
N PRO A 47 12.41 -7.08 -10.34
CA PRO A 47 11.16 -7.68 -9.87
C PRO A 47 11.29 -9.19 -9.65
N VAL A 48 12.22 -9.84 -10.35
CA VAL A 48 12.51 -11.28 -10.25
C VAL A 48 13.95 -11.46 -9.78
N SER A 49 14.13 -12.09 -8.63
CA SER A 49 15.47 -12.27 -8.01
C SER A 49 16.43 -13.12 -8.84
N LEU A 50 15.91 -13.98 -9.72
CA LEU A 50 16.71 -14.85 -10.57
C LEU A 50 17.40 -14.12 -11.73
N VAL A 51 16.99 -12.89 -12.05
CA VAL A 51 17.56 -12.08 -13.12
C VAL A 51 17.94 -10.69 -12.57
N PRO A 52 19.10 -10.56 -11.87
CA PRO A 52 19.45 -9.35 -11.14
C PRO A 52 19.70 -8.11 -12.04
N SER A 53 19.97 -8.31 -13.32
CA SER A 53 20.18 -7.22 -14.28
C SER A 53 18.92 -6.71 -14.96
N GLN A 54 17.78 -7.40 -14.78
CA GLN A 54 16.52 -7.05 -15.42
C GLN A 54 15.63 -6.28 -14.44
N PHE A 55 15.54 -4.97 -14.58
CA PHE A 55 14.72 -4.10 -13.72
C PHE A 55 13.24 -4.05 -14.12
N VAL A 56 12.93 -4.43 -15.36
CA VAL A 56 11.58 -4.53 -15.89
C VAL A 56 11.35 -5.94 -16.40
N TYR A 57 10.35 -6.62 -15.85
CA TYR A 57 9.85 -7.86 -16.44
C TYR A 57 8.71 -7.50 -17.39
N GLU A 58 8.85 -7.84 -18.65
CA GLU A 58 7.95 -7.40 -19.71
C GLU A 58 7.31 -8.57 -20.47
N THR A 59 6.03 -8.38 -20.79
CA THR A 59 5.25 -9.19 -21.72
C THR A 59 4.64 -8.27 -22.78
N ASP A 60 3.96 -8.82 -23.78
CA ASP A 60 3.27 -8.03 -24.80
C ASP A 60 2.32 -7.01 -24.19
N ARG A 61 1.61 -7.39 -23.13
CA ARG A 61 0.61 -6.57 -22.46
C ARG A 61 1.10 -5.86 -21.20
N PHE A 62 1.97 -6.46 -20.42
CA PHE A 62 2.30 -5.99 -19.08
C PHE A 62 3.78 -5.68 -18.93
N GLN A 63 4.07 -4.65 -18.11
CA GLN A 63 5.37 -4.43 -17.49
C GLN A 63 5.24 -4.54 -15.99
N LEU A 64 6.15 -5.27 -15.34
CA LEU A 64 6.25 -5.38 -13.88
C LEU A 64 7.58 -4.78 -13.45
N ILE A 65 7.50 -3.82 -12.53
CA ILE A 65 8.64 -3.19 -11.86
C ILE A 65 8.51 -3.32 -10.36
N ARG A 66 9.62 -3.22 -9.63
CA ARG A 66 9.67 -3.32 -8.18
C ARG A 66 10.32 -2.08 -7.59
N TRP A 67 9.60 -1.38 -6.74
CA TRP A 67 10.12 -0.32 -5.91
C TRP A 67 10.58 -0.92 -4.57
N LEU A 68 11.80 -0.60 -4.16
CA LEU A 68 12.43 -1.07 -2.93
C LEU A 68 12.68 0.12 -2.02
N LEU A 69 12.17 0.07 -0.80
CA LEU A 69 12.52 0.98 0.28
C LEU A 69 13.36 0.22 1.30
N VAL A 70 14.51 0.77 1.63
CA VAL A 70 15.39 0.26 2.68
C VAL A 70 15.46 1.27 3.80
N GLU A 71 15.15 0.84 5.01
CA GLU A 71 15.16 1.66 6.22
C GLU A 71 16.06 1.01 7.27
N LYS A 72 16.92 1.81 7.91
CA LYS A 72 17.69 1.34 9.05
C LYS A 72 16.80 1.26 10.28
N ILE A 73 16.90 0.16 11.00
CA ILE A 73 16.17 -0.05 12.25
C ILE A 73 16.96 0.57 13.38
N LEU A 74 16.52 1.73 13.86
CA LEU A 74 17.14 2.42 14.99
C LEU A 74 16.65 1.82 16.30
N PRO A 75 17.54 1.26 17.14
CA PRO A 75 17.17 0.73 18.44
C PRO A 75 16.90 1.88 19.44
N LYS A 76 15.63 2.21 19.64
CA LYS A 76 15.20 3.32 20.51
C LYS A 76 15.83 3.27 21.89
N VAL A 77 15.88 2.07 22.49
CA VAL A 77 16.49 1.86 23.83
C VAL A 77 17.99 2.25 23.84
N ALA A 78 18.72 1.94 22.76
CA ALA A 78 20.13 2.31 22.67
C ALA A 78 20.30 3.83 22.52
N ILE A 79 19.44 4.48 21.73
CA ILE A 79 19.42 5.94 21.59
C ILE A 79 19.13 6.61 22.95
N ASP A 80 18.09 6.16 23.64
CA ASP A 80 17.68 6.72 24.92
C ASP A 80 18.78 6.53 25.98
N ASN A 81 19.39 5.34 26.07
CA ASN A 81 20.47 5.05 27.02
C ASN A 81 21.71 5.91 26.76
N GLU A 82 22.15 5.98 25.53
CA GLU A 82 23.33 6.80 25.15
C GLU A 82 23.06 8.29 25.34
N THR A 83 21.87 8.79 24.97
CA THR A 83 21.49 10.18 25.21
C THR A 83 21.48 10.50 26.70
N ASN A 84 20.88 9.63 27.53
CA ASN A 84 20.84 9.81 28.98
C ASN A 84 22.24 9.75 29.60
N ALA A 85 23.14 8.89 29.11
CA ALA A 85 24.53 8.86 29.57
C ALA A 85 25.27 10.20 29.30
N ARG A 86 25.07 10.74 28.09
CA ARG A 86 25.66 12.07 27.74
C ARG A 86 25.05 13.21 28.54
N VAL A 87 23.75 13.19 28.79
CA VAL A 87 23.07 14.19 29.65
C VAL A 87 23.62 14.12 31.06
N ARG A 88 23.72 12.95 31.69
CA ARG A 88 24.28 12.80 33.05
C ARG A 88 25.68 13.32 33.14
N LYS A 89 26.53 13.01 32.17
CA LYS A 89 27.91 13.49 32.16
C LYS A 89 27.98 15.04 32.16
N ILE A 90 27.14 15.71 31.35
CA ILE A 90 27.07 17.16 31.29
C ILE A 90 26.55 17.73 32.63
N GLU A 91 25.54 17.11 33.22
CA GLU A 91 24.98 17.52 34.52
C GLU A 91 25.99 17.35 35.67
N GLU A 92 26.80 16.29 35.66
CA GLU A 92 27.90 16.07 36.61
C GLU A 92 29.00 17.09 36.41
N ASP A 93 29.38 17.43 35.17
CA ASP A 93 30.46 18.37 34.86
C ASP A 93 30.06 19.85 35.16
N THR A 94 28.77 20.20 34.95
CA THR A 94 28.27 21.57 35.07
C THR A 94 27.55 21.88 36.38
N GLY A 95 27.13 20.86 37.12
CA GLY A 95 26.31 20.99 38.33
C GLY A 95 24.90 21.51 38.09
N ALA A 96 24.43 21.58 36.82
CA ALA A 96 23.15 22.16 36.45
C ALA A 96 22.39 21.20 35.51
N PRO A 97 21.04 21.15 35.57
CA PRO A 97 20.23 20.32 34.70
C PRO A 97 20.31 20.75 33.22
N VAL A 98 20.40 19.79 32.32
CA VAL A 98 20.46 20.05 30.88
C VAL A 98 19.11 20.55 30.37
N PRO A 99 19.03 21.73 29.71
CA PRO A 99 17.82 22.29 29.15
C PRO A 99 17.21 21.37 28.03
N LYS A 100 15.88 21.40 27.89
CA LYS A 100 15.16 20.57 26.92
C LYS A 100 15.70 20.67 25.47
N LYS A 101 16.06 21.90 25.04
CA LYS A 101 16.63 22.15 23.71
C LYS A 101 17.98 21.46 23.52
N GLN A 102 18.84 21.54 24.53
CA GLN A 102 20.16 20.89 24.51
C GLN A 102 20.04 19.39 24.55
N ARG A 103 19.07 18.84 25.34
CA ARG A 103 18.78 17.41 25.35
C ARG A 103 18.33 16.90 23.96
N GLN A 104 17.51 17.68 23.23
CA GLN A 104 17.12 17.34 21.87
C GLN A 104 18.33 17.32 20.93
N GLN A 105 19.24 18.28 21.02
CA GLN A 105 20.47 18.28 20.23
C GLN A 105 21.35 17.06 20.52
N LEU A 106 21.51 16.69 21.78
CA LEU A 106 22.25 15.49 22.18
C LEU A 106 21.60 14.21 21.62
N GLN A 107 20.27 14.16 21.57
CA GLN A 107 19.55 13.04 20.98
C GLN A 107 19.80 12.96 19.46
N ASP A 108 19.75 14.07 18.74
CA ASP A 108 20.00 14.13 17.30
C ASP A 108 21.45 13.72 16.96
N GLU A 109 22.41 14.18 17.76
CA GLU A 109 23.80 13.75 17.65
C GLU A 109 23.98 12.26 17.94
N THR A 110 23.27 11.74 18.94
CA THR A 110 23.29 10.32 19.30
C THR A 110 22.70 9.46 18.16
N ILE A 111 21.61 9.90 17.55
CA ILE A 111 21.03 9.22 16.38
C ILE A 111 22.05 9.19 15.25
N THR A 112 22.68 10.31 14.96
CA THR A 112 23.71 10.41 13.89
C THR A 112 24.88 9.47 14.17
N TYR A 113 25.36 9.43 15.41
CA TYR A 113 26.40 8.51 15.83
C TYR A 113 25.99 7.06 15.67
N ILE A 114 24.82 6.66 16.20
CA ILE A 114 24.31 5.29 16.10
C ILE A 114 24.14 4.89 14.64
N LEU A 115 23.60 5.76 13.78
CA LEU A 115 23.50 5.49 12.34
C LEU A 115 24.85 5.17 11.69
N SER A 116 25.91 5.84 12.11
CA SER A 116 27.25 5.66 11.54
C SER A 116 27.90 4.33 11.91
N VAL A 117 27.57 3.79 13.09
CA VAL A 117 28.14 2.54 13.64
C VAL A 117 27.20 1.35 13.51
N LEU A 118 25.95 1.57 13.09
CA LEU A 118 24.93 0.52 12.97
C LEU A 118 25.35 -0.51 11.93
N PRO A 119 25.35 -1.82 12.26
CA PRO A 119 25.62 -2.86 11.29
C PRO A 119 24.65 -2.84 10.12
N GLU A 120 25.09 -3.17 8.91
CA GLU A 120 24.23 -3.20 7.72
C GLU A 120 23.07 -4.18 7.83
N SER A 121 23.18 -5.20 8.68
CA SER A 121 22.10 -6.16 8.98
C SER A 121 20.91 -5.53 9.70
N PHE A 122 21.08 -4.37 10.35
CA PHE A 122 20.01 -3.64 11.03
C PHE A 122 19.22 -2.79 10.05
N ARG A 123 18.66 -3.42 9.03
CA ARG A 123 17.82 -2.78 8.03
C ARG A 123 16.57 -3.61 7.76
N LYS A 124 15.50 -2.92 7.42
CA LYS A 124 14.27 -3.49 6.88
C LYS A 124 14.19 -3.15 5.39
N GLU A 125 13.88 -4.14 4.59
CA GLU A 125 13.60 -3.99 3.17
C GLU A 125 12.10 -4.16 2.95
N ASP A 126 11.48 -3.19 2.30
CA ASP A 126 10.06 -3.20 1.98
C ASP A 126 9.89 -3.02 0.47
N SER A 127 9.19 -3.94 -0.17
CA SER A 127 9.04 -3.99 -1.62
C SER A 127 7.60 -3.75 -2.03
N THR A 128 7.41 -2.83 -2.95
CA THR A 128 6.11 -2.58 -3.58
C THR A 128 6.23 -2.85 -5.08
N TYR A 129 5.37 -3.70 -5.60
CA TYR A 129 5.34 -4.02 -7.01
C TYR A 129 4.35 -3.11 -7.73
N LEU A 130 4.71 -2.73 -8.94
CA LEU A 130 3.88 -1.96 -9.84
C LEU A 130 3.74 -2.74 -11.14
N LEU A 131 2.51 -3.14 -11.47
CA LEU A 131 2.15 -3.73 -12.74
C LEU A 131 1.52 -2.67 -13.62
N ILE A 132 2.00 -2.54 -14.84
CA ILE A 132 1.53 -1.59 -15.85
C ILE A 132 0.85 -2.37 -16.96
N ASP A 133 -0.43 -2.10 -17.20
CA ASP A 133 -1.16 -2.64 -18.35
C ASP A 133 -1.04 -1.67 -19.53
N LYS A 134 -0.29 -2.06 -20.54
CA LYS A 134 -0.02 -1.27 -21.74
C LYS A 134 -1.28 -1.06 -22.62
N HIS A 135 -2.26 -1.96 -22.52
CA HIS A 135 -3.48 -1.87 -23.32
C HIS A 135 -4.53 -0.94 -22.70
N THR A 136 -4.69 -1.00 -21.37
CA THR A 136 -5.68 -0.18 -20.69
C THR A 136 -5.09 1.09 -20.09
N HIS A 137 -3.76 1.26 -20.16
CA HIS A 137 -3.01 2.37 -19.56
C HIS A 137 -3.27 2.51 -18.06
N ARG A 138 -3.38 1.37 -17.36
CA ARG A 138 -3.61 1.29 -15.92
C ARG A 138 -2.36 0.88 -15.19
N LEU A 139 -2.19 1.49 -14.02
CA LEU A 139 -1.15 1.14 -13.07
C LEU A 139 -1.78 0.43 -11.87
N TYR A 140 -1.28 -0.75 -11.55
CA TYR A 140 -1.71 -1.55 -10.40
C TYR A 140 -0.57 -1.55 -9.39
N ILE A 141 -0.68 -0.72 -8.35
CA ILE A 141 0.29 -0.64 -7.26
C ILE A 141 -0.13 -1.63 -6.17
N MET A 142 0.72 -2.58 -5.86
CA MET A 142 0.41 -3.68 -4.94
C MET A 142 0.54 -3.22 -3.48
N THR A 143 -0.35 -2.33 -3.08
CA THR A 143 -0.46 -1.79 -1.71
C THR A 143 -1.88 -1.30 -1.42
N THR A 144 -2.28 -1.30 -0.13
CA THR A 144 -3.48 -0.59 0.35
C THR A 144 -3.15 0.72 1.04
N SER A 145 -1.87 0.99 1.30
CA SER A 145 -1.42 2.23 1.95
C SER A 145 -1.40 3.37 0.94
N GLY A 146 -2.22 4.39 1.16
CA GLY A 146 -2.23 5.61 0.35
C GLY A 146 -0.86 6.28 0.32
N SER A 147 -0.22 6.45 1.50
CA SER A 147 1.13 7.02 1.60
C SER A 147 2.16 6.22 0.77
N ARG A 148 2.09 4.89 0.80
CA ARG A 148 2.98 4.05 0.00
C ARG A 148 2.69 4.20 -1.51
N CYS A 149 1.43 4.32 -1.88
CA CYS A 149 1.03 4.59 -3.26
C CYS A 149 1.61 5.94 -3.73
N ASP A 150 1.51 6.98 -2.90
CA ASP A 150 2.05 8.31 -3.18
C ASP A 150 3.58 8.29 -3.31
N ASP A 151 4.29 7.57 -2.43
CA ASP A 151 5.74 7.38 -2.48
C ASP A 151 6.19 6.75 -3.81
N VAL A 152 5.51 5.66 -4.22
CA VAL A 152 5.79 4.97 -5.49
C VAL A 152 5.51 5.89 -6.68
N CYS A 153 4.38 6.61 -6.67
CA CYS A 153 4.04 7.58 -7.71
C CYS A 153 5.03 8.74 -7.78
N ALA A 154 5.47 9.26 -6.63
CA ALA A 154 6.47 10.32 -6.56
C ALA A 154 7.81 9.84 -7.13
N TYR A 155 8.20 8.60 -6.79
CA TYR A 155 9.43 8.02 -7.32
C TYR A 155 9.34 7.74 -8.83
N LEU A 156 8.18 7.29 -9.31
CA LEU A 156 7.93 7.11 -10.74
C LEU A 156 7.99 8.45 -11.49
N ARG A 157 7.40 9.54 -10.93
CA ARG A 157 7.53 10.90 -11.49
C ARG A 157 8.98 11.38 -11.57
N LYS A 158 9.79 11.01 -10.57
CA LYS A 158 11.24 11.30 -10.59
C LYS A 158 11.94 10.56 -11.72
N THR A 159 11.49 9.35 -12.05
CA THR A 159 12.10 8.50 -13.10
C THR A 159 11.75 9.00 -14.50
N ILE A 160 10.45 9.26 -14.79
CA ILE A 160 9.94 9.60 -16.13
C ILE A 160 9.48 11.06 -16.27
N ALA A 161 9.90 11.93 -15.37
CA ALA A 161 9.57 13.36 -15.30
C ALA A 161 8.08 13.68 -15.24
N ARG A 162 7.20 12.94 -15.92
CA ARG A 162 5.76 13.18 -15.97
C ARG A 162 4.96 11.89 -15.86
N LEU A 163 4.12 11.79 -14.84
CA LEU A 163 3.17 10.70 -14.65
C LEU A 163 1.72 11.23 -14.74
N PRO A 164 1.03 11.01 -15.87
CA PRO A 164 -0.36 11.47 -16.06
C PRO A 164 -1.34 10.42 -15.48
N ALA A 165 -1.15 10.03 -14.22
CA ALA A 165 -1.96 9.01 -13.56
C ALA A 165 -2.78 9.60 -12.41
N GLN A 166 -4.04 9.20 -12.35
CA GLN A 166 -5.02 9.55 -11.32
C GLN A 166 -5.64 8.27 -10.73
N PRO A 167 -6.12 8.28 -9.49
CA PRO A 167 -6.89 7.16 -8.96
C PRO A 167 -8.02 6.77 -9.91
N LEU A 168 -8.20 5.47 -10.14
CA LEU A 168 -9.34 4.98 -10.90
C LEU A 168 -10.61 5.22 -10.08
N LEU A 169 -11.51 6.02 -10.61
CA LEU A 169 -12.77 6.37 -9.98
C LEU A 169 -13.90 5.51 -10.56
N VAL A 170 -14.87 5.16 -9.71
CA VAL A 170 -16.14 4.60 -10.18
C VAL A 170 -17.09 5.75 -10.56
N GLU A 171 -18.00 5.50 -11.49
CA GLU A 171 -19.11 6.41 -11.75
C GLU A 171 -20.07 6.39 -10.56
N GLY A 172 -20.05 7.45 -9.75
CA GLY A 172 -20.82 7.57 -8.54
C GLY A 172 -20.04 7.24 -7.26
N GLN A 173 -20.67 6.53 -6.36
CA GLN A 173 -20.17 6.25 -5.01
C GLN A 173 -19.91 4.76 -4.84
N VAL A 174 -18.74 4.38 -4.34
CA VAL A 174 -18.38 2.96 -4.16
C VAL A 174 -19.38 2.26 -3.25
N GLY A 175 -19.72 2.87 -2.10
CA GLY A 175 -20.69 2.31 -1.18
C GLY A 175 -22.07 2.07 -1.80
N GLY A 176 -22.50 2.96 -2.70
CA GLY A 176 -23.75 2.82 -3.45
C GLY A 176 -23.74 1.61 -4.39
N VAL A 177 -22.66 1.42 -5.13
CA VAL A 177 -22.48 0.24 -6.00
C VAL A 177 -22.45 -1.04 -5.18
N LEU A 178 -21.71 -1.06 -4.08
CA LEU A 178 -21.65 -2.23 -3.20
C LEU A 178 -23.01 -2.51 -2.53
N ALA A 179 -23.75 -1.47 -2.15
CA ALA A 179 -25.10 -1.62 -1.61
C ALA A 179 -26.07 -2.21 -2.64
N GLN A 180 -25.99 -1.78 -3.89
CA GLN A 180 -26.76 -2.34 -4.99
C GLN A 180 -26.48 -3.84 -5.16
N TRP A 181 -25.23 -4.26 -5.13
CA TRP A 181 -24.86 -5.69 -5.22
C TRP A 181 -25.40 -6.51 -4.05
N VAL A 182 -25.40 -5.95 -2.83
CA VAL A 182 -25.98 -6.63 -1.67
C VAL A 182 -27.52 -6.69 -1.75
N MET A 183 -28.17 -5.65 -2.29
CA MET A 183 -29.63 -5.62 -2.43
C MET A 183 -30.12 -6.52 -3.58
N ASP A 184 -29.36 -6.60 -4.66
CA ASP A 184 -29.68 -7.37 -5.85
C ASP A 184 -28.43 -8.00 -6.43
N GLN A 185 -28.17 -9.26 -6.08
CA GLN A 185 -27.01 -10.02 -6.52
C GLN A 185 -26.99 -10.28 -8.04
N THR A 186 -28.10 -10.08 -8.75
CA THR A 186 -28.15 -10.21 -10.21
C THR A 186 -27.40 -9.09 -10.91
N THR A 187 -27.12 -7.99 -10.21
CA THR A 187 -26.32 -6.85 -10.72
C THR A 187 -24.82 -7.04 -10.60
N LEU A 188 -24.35 -8.11 -9.94
CA LEU A 188 -22.95 -8.47 -9.88
C LEU A 188 -22.43 -8.83 -11.28
N PRO A 189 -21.16 -8.46 -11.59
CA PRO A 189 -20.52 -8.94 -12.80
C PRO A 189 -20.47 -10.48 -12.84
N GLU A 190 -20.54 -11.03 -14.04
CA GLU A 190 -20.46 -12.47 -14.24
C GLU A 190 -19.19 -13.06 -13.62
N GLY A 191 -19.34 -14.18 -12.94
CA GLY A 191 -18.21 -14.86 -12.29
C GLY A 191 -17.91 -14.41 -10.87
N PHE A 192 -18.65 -13.45 -10.33
CA PHE A 192 -18.50 -13.03 -8.94
C PHE A 192 -19.71 -13.42 -8.10
N SER A 193 -19.46 -13.66 -6.82
CA SER A 193 -20.52 -13.86 -5.81
C SER A 193 -20.13 -13.19 -4.51
N ILE A 194 -21.12 -12.74 -3.76
CA ILE A 194 -20.93 -12.15 -2.44
C ILE A 194 -20.70 -13.26 -1.41
N THR A 195 -19.79 -13.02 -0.47
CA THR A 195 -19.67 -13.81 0.75
C THR A 195 -20.53 -13.21 1.86
N GLY A 196 -20.56 -13.85 3.04
CA GLY A 196 -21.24 -13.30 4.22
C GLY A 196 -20.46 -12.22 4.98
N ASP A 197 -19.36 -11.72 4.44
CA ASP A 197 -18.46 -10.78 5.13
C ASP A 197 -18.57 -9.37 4.52
N ALA A 198 -19.02 -8.41 5.34
CA ALA A 198 -19.14 -7.00 4.95
C ALA A 198 -18.94 -6.07 6.14
N VAL A 199 -18.57 -4.83 5.87
CA VAL A 199 -18.61 -3.72 6.83
C VAL A 199 -19.51 -2.63 6.25
N LEU A 200 -20.57 -2.32 6.95
CA LEU A 200 -21.48 -1.22 6.63
C LEU A 200 -21.11 -0.01 7.47
N LYS A 201 -21.10 1.18 6.89
CA LYS A 201 -20.89 2.46 7.57
C LYS A 201 -22.08 3.38 7.32
N SER A 202 -22.51 4.12 8.35
CA SER A 202 -23.57 5.11 8.24
C SER A 202 -23.16 6.24 7.27
N LEU A 203 -24.16 6.78 6.59
CA LEU A 203 -24.01 7.96 5.73
C LEU A 203 -24.03 9.28 6.53
N ILE A 204 -24.43 9.23 7.81
CA ILE A 204 -24.67 10.40 8.65
C ILE A 204 -23.62 10.52 9.76
N ASP A 205 -23.28 9.40 10.38
CA ASP A 205 -22.37 9.32 11.52
C ASP A 205 -21.29 8.25 11.28
N ASP A 206 -20.37 8.06 12.25
CA ASP A 206 -19.31 7.06 12.15
C ASP A 206 -19.74 5.65 12.59
N SER A 207 -21.03 5.42 12.82
CA SER A 207 -21.51 4.11 13.27
C SER A 207 -21.29 3.04 12.20
N ARG A 208 -20.86 1.85 12.64
CA ARG A 208 -20.51 0.73 11.77
C ARG A 208 -21.17 -0.57 12.21
N ILE A 209 -21.50 -1.40 11.22
CA ILE A 209 -21.96 -2.77 11.43
C ILE A 209 -20.98 -3.69 10.72
N THR A 210 -20.42 -4.67 11.43
CA THR A 210 -19.59 -5.71 10.84
C THR A 210 -20.37 -7.00 10.75
N CYS A 211 -20.56 -7.48 9.53
CA CYS A 211 -21.19 -8.76 9.22
C CYS A 211 -20.09 -9.80 8.98
N LYS A 212 -20.22 -10.97 9.58
CA LYS A 212 -19.33 -12.12 9.37
C LYS A 212 -20.14 -13.38 9.22
N ASN A 213 -19.97 -14.08 8.10
CA ASN A 213 -20.72 -15.27 7.73
C ASN A 213 -22.26 -15.07 7.85
N GLU A 214 -22.73 -13.87 7.51
CA GLU A 214 -24.15 -13.50 7.58
C GLU A 214 -24.78 -13.60 6.18
N GLU A 215 -26.08 -13.91 6.14
CA GLU A 215 -26.86 -13.77 4.91
C GLU A 215 -27.12 -12.28 4.64
N LEU A 216 -26.31 -11.67 3.78
CA LEU A 216 -26.38 -10.23 3.50
C LEU A 216 -27.67 -9.81 2.79
N ASP A 217 -28.37 -10.72 2.17
CA ASP A 217 -29.70 -10.55 1.57
C ASP A 217 -30.85 -10.71 2.57
N SER A 218 -30.55 -11.04 3.84
CA SER A 218 -31.54 -11.13 4.90
C SER A 218 -32.29 -9.81 5.12
N ALA A 219 -33.57 -9.89 5.50
CA ALA A 219 -34.42 -8.71 5.75
C ALA A 219 -33.79 -7.75 6.77
N LYS A 220 -33.03 -8.29 7.74
CA LYS A 220 -32.34 -7.52 8.79
C LYS A 220 -31.26 -6.64 8.18
N ILE A 221 -30.40 -7.20 7.33
CA ILE A 221 -29.31 -6.45 6.67
C ILE A 221 -29.89 -5.47 5.64
N GLN A 222 -30.90 -5.90 4.88
CA GLN A 222 -31.59 -5.05 3.90
C GLN A 222 -32.24 -3.81 4.54
N ALA A 223 -32.74 -3.94 5.79
CA ALA A 223 -33.28 -2.80 6.53
C ALA A 223 -32.23 -1.74 6.85
N HIS A 224 -30.96 -2.13 7.07
CA HIS A 224 -29.87 -1.20 7.32
C HIS A 224 -29.39 -0.47 6.04
N LEU A 225 -29.68 -1.01 4.86
CA LEU A 225 -29.27 -0.39 3.59
C LEU A 225 -30.25 0.70 3.12
N LYS A 226 -31.41 0.79 3.73
CA LYS A 226 -32.53 1.66 3.33
C LYS A 226 -32.90 2.62 4.46
N GLY A 227 -33.55 3.73 4.09
CA GLY A 227 -34.07 4.71 5.05
C GLY A 227 -33.12 5.87 5.34
N ASP A 228 -33.50 6.73 6.25
CA ASP A 228 -32.79 7.97 6.58
C ASP A 228 -31.45 7.68 7.29
N ASP A 229 -31.36 6.59 8.08
CA ASP A 229 -30.14 6.12 8.74
C ASP A 229 -29.41 5.04 7.93
N ALA A 230 -29.47 5.10 6.61
CA ALA A 230 -28.86 4.08 5.76
C ALA A 230 -27.36 3.91 6.04
N LYS A 231 -26.95 2.63 6.09
CA LYS A 231 -25.55 2.22 6.23
C LYS A 231 -25.13 1.46 4.99
N TRP A 232 -24.22 2.06 4.22
CA TRP A 232 -23.75 1.43 3.00
C TRP A 232 -22.46 0.67 3.22
N PRO A 233 -22.19 -0.38 2.41
CA PRO A 233 -20.94 -1.11 2.52
C PRO A 233 -19.73 -0.25 2.20
N VAL A 234 -18.76 -0.22 3.11
CA VAL A 234 -17.42 0.31 2.90
C VAL A 234 -16.40 -0.81 2.68
N SER A 235 -16.85 -2.05 2.88
CA SER A 235 -16.02 -3.24 2.66
C SER A 235 -16.93 -4.41 2.34
N LEU A 236 -16.66 -5.11 1.24
CA LEU A 236 -17.41 -6.29 0.81
C LEU A 236 -16.44 -7.34 0.31
N VAL A 237 -16.59 -8.57 0.80
CA VAL A 237 -15.79 -9.71 0.35
C VAL A 237 -16.52 -10.44 -0.77
N LEU A 238 -15.82 -10.61 -1.88
CA LEU A 238 -16.30 -11.28 -3.07
C LEU A 238 -15.51 -12.56 -3.32
N ASN A 239 -16.21 -13.58 -3.80
CA ASN A 239 -15.60 -14.73 -4.45
C ASN A 239 -15.52 -14.49 -5.96
N TRP A 240 -14.42 -14.88 -6.56
CA TRP A 240 -14.19 -14.85 -7.99
C TRP A 240 -14.15 -16.28 -8.51
N ASN A 241 -15.31 -16.87 -8.75
CA ASN A 241 -15.48 -18.25 -9.19
C ASN A 241 -14.56 -19.24 -8.42
N LYS A 242 -13.80 -20.06 -9.17
CA LYS A 242 -12.80 -20.99 -8.61
C LYS A 242 -11.45 -20.34 -8.38
N LEU A 243 -11.25 -19.07 -8.75
CA LEU A 243 -9.94 -18.41 -8.71
C LEU A 243 -9.53 -17.98 -7.32
N GLY A 244 -10.49 -17.51 -6.51
CA GLY A 244 -10.18 -17.04 -5.17
C GLY A 244 -11.19 -16.09 -4.59
N SER A 245 -10.77 -15.31 -3.61
CA SER A 245 -11.58 -14.26 -2.99
C SER A 245 -10.76 -12.99 -2.77
N PHE A 246 -11.45 -11.87 -2.69
CA PHE A 246 -10.85 -10.58 -2.38
C PHE A 246 -11.87 -9.65 -1.74
N THR A 247 -11.38 -8.57 -1.15
CA THR A 247 -12.22 -7.53 -0.54
C THR A 247 -12.12 -6.25 -1.37
N ILE A 248 -13.24 -5.68 -1.77
CA ILE A 248 -13.33 -4.30 -2.25
C ILE A 248 -13.60 -3.41 -1.04
N ALA A 249 -12.86 -2.32 -0.90
CA ALA A 249 -13.05 -1.38 0.21
C ALA A 249 -12.87 0.07 -0.22
N CYS A 250 -13.59 0.98 0.46
CA CYS A 250 -13.42 2.43 0.39
C CYS A 250 -13.29 3.00 1.80
N SER A 251 -12.86 4.24 1.95
CA SER A 251 -12.75 4.90 3.25
C SER A 251 -14.11 5.33 3.76
N GLU A 252 -14.87 5.97 2.89
CA GLU A 252 -16.23 6.43 3.14
C GLU A 252 -17.20 5.88 2.08
N PRO A 253 -18.49 5.68 2.41
CA PRO A 253 -19.46 5.14 1.45
C PRO A 253 -19.63 6.02 0.20
N GLN A 254 -19.44 7.34 0.36
CA GLN A 254 -19.57 8.34 -0.71
C GLN A 254 -18.31 8.48 -1.59
N ASP A 255 -17.19 7.85 -1.19
CA ASP A 255 -15.95 7.93 -1.96
C ASP A 255 -16.12 7.31 -3.35
N PRO A 256 -15.59 7.94 -4.39
CA PRO A 256 -15.51 7.35 -5.72
C PRO A 256 -14.28 6.44 -5.86
N CYS A 257 -13.37 6.45 -4.89
CA CYS A 257 -12.13 5.67 -4.88
C CYS A 257 -12.30 4.35 -4.13
N PHE A 258 -11.66 3.30 -4.62
CA PHE A 258 -11.64 1.99 -3.97
C PHE A 258 -10.25 1.37 -3.96
N VAL A 259 -10.07 0.40 -3.08
CA VAL A 259 -8.91 -0.47 -3.04
C VAL A 259 -9.36 -1.93 -3.04
N ILE A 260 -8.57 -2.79 -3.66
CA ILE A 260 -8.74 -4.25 -3.58
C ILE A 260 -7.72 -4.76 -2.57
N LYS A 261 -8.18 -5.53 -1.58
CA LYS A 261 -7.33 -6.06 -0.50
C LYS A 261 -7.69 -7.48 -0.13
N SER A 262 -6.86 -8.10 0.71
CA SER A 262 -7.07 -9.48 1.20
C SER A 262 -7.28 -10.48 0.07
N ILE A 263 -6.52 -10.31 -1.01
CA ILE A 263 -6.59 -11.20 -2.18
C ILE A 263 -6.06 -12.58 -1.77
N LYS A 264 -6.89 -13.60 -1.98
CA LYS A 264 -6.56 -15.00 -1.71
C LYS A 264 -6.81 -15.81 -2.97
N PHE A 265 -5.80 -16.46 -3.50
CA PHE A 265 -5.93 -17.38 -4.63
C PHE A 265 -6.14 -18.81 -4.13
N ASN A 266 -6.99 -19.56 -4.79
CA ASN A 266 -7.17 -20.97 -4.51
C ASN A 266 -5.93 -21.77 -4.94
N SER A 267 -5.49 -22.71 -4.11
CA SER A 267 -4.25 -23.47 -4.32
C SER A 267 -4.19 -24.29 -5.60
N CYS A 268 -5.33 -24.64 -6.20
CA CYS A 268 -5.38 -25.37 -7.46
C CYS A 268 -4.82 -24.62 -8.67
N LEU A 269 -4.75 -23.28 -8.62
CA LEU A 269 -4.19 -22.47 -9.73
C LEU A 269 -2.66 -22.44 -9.77
N LEU A 270 -2.00 -22.88 -8.70
CA LEU A 270 -0.55 -22.85 -8.57
C LEU A 270 0.15 -23.99 -9.33
N TYR A 271 -0.60 -24.96 -9.84
CA TYR A 271 -0.08 -26.19 -10.45
C TYR A 271 -0.51 -26.41 -11.91
N THR A 272 -1.17 -25.45 -12.53
CA THR A 272 -1.68 -25.56 -13.91
C THR A 272 -1.03 -24.59 -14.88
N SER A 273 0.27 -24.37 -14.74
CA SER A 273 1.07 -23.64 -15.75
C SER A 273 2.34 -24.39 -16.06
#